data_189dffba63ce1d78c8840c2336eea455
#
_entry.id   189dffba63ce1d78c8840c2336eea455
#
_cell.length_a   1.000
_cell.length_b   1.000
_cell.length_c   1.000
_cell.angle_alpha   90.00
_cell.angle_beta   90.00
_cell.angle_gamma   90.00
#
_symmetry.space_group_name_H-M   'P 1'
#
loop_
_entity.id
_entity.type
_entity.pdbx_description
1 polymer ?
#
loop_
_entity_poly.entity_id
_entity_poly.type
_entity_poly.pdbx_seq_one_letter_code
_entity_poly.pdbx_strand_id
1 'polypeptide(L)'
;MINAIYFANVPIQTLTEESEGMSMGELFKEKIFWILLLLMVCAGASEQAMSQWASAFAEAGLNVTKTIGDLAGPCAFAILMGCSRLFYSQFSEKIKLNSFMMGSAVISIISYLMASLSNNAIFALIGCGLCGLSAGIFWPGTFSIASKSLRKGGTAMFALLALAGDVGCSIGPTVVGTVSGAFQDNLKKGFLSAIIFPILLICGLIAVKRKIIKKRI
;
A
#
# COMPACT_ATOMS: atom_id res chain seq x y z
N MET A 1 -13.01 -22.98 -1.13
CA MET A 1 -14.30 -23.70 -0.99
C MET A 1 -15.02 -23.38 0.32
N ILE A 2 -14.40 -23.45 1.51
CA ILE A 2 -15.07 -23.17 2.81
C ILE A 2 -15.70 -21.77 2.83
N ASN A 3 -14.97 -20.74 2.41
CA ASN A 3 -15.48 -19.36 2.36
C ASN A 3 -16.67 -19.21 1.39
N ALA A 4 -16.67 -19.91 0.25
CA ALA A 4 -17.78 -19.86 -0.71
C ALA A 4 -19.07 -20.43 -0.11
N ILE A 5 -18.98 -21.56 0.63
CA ILE A 5 -20.12 -22.17 1.33
C ILE A 5 -20.63 -21.25 2.46
N TYR A 6 -19.70 -20.63 3.21
CA TYR A 6 -20.05 -19.70 4.27
C TYR A 6 -20.79 -18.48 3.71
N PHE A 7 -20.25 -17.83 2.69
CA PHE A 7 -20.83 -16.62 2.10
C PHE A 7 -22.10 -16.86 1.31
N ALA A 8 -22.34 -18.10 0.81
CA ALA A 8 -23.60 -18.45 0.13
C ALA A 8 -24.84 -18.32 1.06
N ASN A 9 -24.64 -18.42 2.38
CA ASN A 9 -25.70 -18.33 3.38
C ASN A 9 -25.77 -16.98 4.13
N VAL A 10 -24.88 -16.03 3.78
CA VAL A 10 -24.88 -14.70 4.43
C VAL A 10 -25.88 -13.80 3.70
N PRO A 11 -26.84 -13.17 4.42
CA PRO A 11 -27.78 -12.25 3.81
C PRO A 11 -27.03 -11.02 3.24
N ILE A 12 -27.34 -10.68 1.99
CA ILE A 12 -26.80 -9.49 1.34
C ILE A 12 -27.50 -8.27 1.94
N GLN A 13 -26.76 -7.47 2.71
CA GLN A 13 -27.24 -6.18 3.18
C GLN A 13 -26.78 -5.09 2.20
N THR A 14 -27.70 -4.38 1.59
CA THR A 14 -27.40 -3.17 0.82
C THR A 14 -27.08 -2.05 1.81
N LEU A 15 -25.82 -1.57 1.79
CA LEU A 15 -25.34 -0.52 2.71
C LEU A 15 -25.87 0.89 2.33
N THR A 16 -26.40 1.05 1.13
CA THR A 16 -26.98 2.30 0.63
C THR A 16 -28.09 1.95 -0.37
N GLU A 17 -29.21 2.65 -0.33
CA GLU A 17 -30.18 2.57 -1.43
C GLU A 17 -29.52 3.07 -2.72
N GLU A 18 -29.70 2.34 -3.84
CA GLU A 18 -29.06 2.65 -5.13
C GLU A 18 -29.34 4.09 -5.61
N SER A 19 -30.43 4.69 -5.15
CA SER A 19 -30.84 6.07 -5.50
C SER A 19 -30.02 7.17 -4.79
N GLU A 20 -29.20 6.86 -3.79
CA GLU A 20 -28.46 7.84 -2.97
C GLU A 20 -26.93 7.88 -3.25
N GLY A 21 -26.41 7.00 -4.07
CA GLY A 21 -24.98 6.93 -4.39
C GLY A 21 -24.56 8.03 -5.37
N MET A 22 -23.34 8.57 -5.19
CA MET A 22 -22.73 9.48 -6.16
C MET A 22 -22.48 8.76 -7.49
N SER A 23 -22.84 9.42 -8.60
CA SER A 23 -22.44 8.97 -9.94
C SER A 23 -20.93 9.09 -10.14
N MET A 24 -20.37 8.33 -11.10
CA MET A 24 -18.94 8.44 -11.44
C MET A 24 -18.55 9.89 -11.79
N GLY A 25 -19.40 10.62 -12.52
CA GLY A 25 -19.14 12.01 -12.89
C GLY A 25 -19.08 12.95 -11.68
N GLU A 26 -19.88 12.69 -10.64
CA GLU A 26 -19.84 13.45 -9.40
C GLU A 26 -18.60 13.13 -8.57
N LEU A 27 -18.18 11.85 -8.52
CA LEU A 27 -16.93 11.45 -7.85
C LEU A 27 -15.73 12.21 -8.42
N PHE A 28 -15.61 12.30 -9.75
CA PHE A 28 -14.51 12.99 -10.40
C PHE A 28 -14.53 14.52 -10.21
N LYS A 29 -15.66 15.12 -9.87
CA LYS A 29 -15.75 16.54 -9.48
C LYS A 29 -15.21 16.81 -8.07
N GLU A 30 -15.18 15.80 -7.21
CA GLU A 30 -14.69 15.90 -5.85
C GLU A 30 -13.16 15.96 -5.79
N LYS A 31 -12.59 17.11 -5.44
CA LYS A 31 -11.12 17.28 -5.34
C LYS A 31 -10.45 16.31 -4.34
N ILE A 32 -11.19 15.82 -3.33
CA ILE A 32 -10.67 14.86 -2.36
C ILE A 32 -10.54 13.48 -2.99
N PHE A 33 -11.40 13.14 -3.95
CA PHE A 33 -11.36 11.85 -4.63
C PHE A 33 -10.05 11.66 -5.41
N TRP A 34 -9.55 12.67 -6.09
CA TRP A 34 -8.26 12.63 -6.78
C TRP A 34 -7.07 12.37 -5.83
N ILE A 35 -7.13 12.96 -4.62
CA ILE A 35 -6.10 12.68 -3.61
C ILE A 35 -6.19 11.24 -3.12
N LEU A 36 -7.41 10.70 -2.95
CA LEU A 36 -7.62 9.31 -2.56
C LEU A 36 -7.15 8.33 -3.65
N LEU A 37 -7.39 8.63 -4.94
CA LEU A 37 -6.85 7.86 -6.06
C LEU A 37 -5.31 7.85 -6.02
N LEU A 38 -4.68 9.02 -5.82
CA LEU A 38 -3.22 9.10 -5.69
C LEU A 38 -2.71 8.28 -4.51
N LEU A 39 -3.39 8.33 -3.35
CA LEU A 39 -3.03 7.51 -2.19
C LEU A 39 -3.10 6.02 -2.51
N MET A 40 -4.11 5.56 -3.25
CA MET A 40 -4.22 4.15 -3.65
C MET A 40 -3.13 3.74 -4.63
N VAL A 41 -2.83 4.57 -5.64
CA VAL A 41 -1.70 4.32 -6.56
C VAL A 41 -0.40 4.20 -5.76
N CYS A 42 -0.13 5.14 -4.86
CA CYS A 42 1.08 5.11 -4.03
C CYS A 42 1.12 3.92 -3.07
N ALA A 43 -0.04 3.50 -2.54
CA ALA A 43 -0.16 2.32 -1.69
C ALA A 43 0.22 1.04 -2.44
N GLY A 44 -0.39 0.80 -3.60
CA GLY A 44 -0.09 -0.35 -4.45
C GLY A 44 1.35 -0.34 -4.95
N ALA A 45 1.84 0.82 -5.40
CA ALA A 45 3.21 0.94 -5.88
C ALA A 45 4.24 0.70 -4.77
N SER A 46 4.04 1.26 -3.56
CA SER A 46 4.95 1.03 -2.42
C SER A 46 4.97 -0.42 -1.96
N GLU A 47 3.85 -1.12 -2.07
CA GLU A 47 3.74 -2.53 -1.69
C GLU A 47 4.43 -3.42 -2.73
N GLN A 48 4.03 -3.31 -4.00
CA GLN A 48 4.45 -4.24 -5.05
C GLN A 48 5.88 -3.96 -5.55
N ALA A 49 6.37 -2.73 -5.50
CA ALA A 49 7.75 -2.43 -5.87
C ALA A 49 8.77 -3.22 -5.04
N MET A 50 8.50 -3.46 -3.75
CA MET A 50 9.36 -4.28 -2.90
C MET A 50 9.03 -5.76 -3.02
N SER A 51 7.75 -6.13 -2.88
CA SER A 51 7.29 -7.51 -2.83
C SER A 51 7.65 -8.31 -4.08
N GLN A 52 7.46 -7.71 -5.27
CA GLN A 52 7.72 -8.35 -6.56
C GLN A 52 9.20 -8.70 -6.77
N TRP A 53 10.11 -7.86 -6.29
CA TRP A 53 11.55 -8.04 -6.46
C TRP A 53 12.26 -8.64 -5.25
N ALA A 54 11.55 -8.92 -4.15
CA ALA A 54 12.13 -9.37 -2.90
C ALA A 54 12.86 -10.71 -3.02
N SER A 55 12.33 -11.67 -3.80
CA SER A 55 12.99 -12.96 -4.04
C SER A 55 14.30 -12.80 -4.80
N ALA A 56 14.27 -12.12 -5.96
CA ALA A 56 15.46 -11.88 -6.76
C ALA A 56 16.52 -11.09 -5.97
N PHE A 57 16.09 -10.15 -5.15
CA PHE A 57 16.97 -9.39 -4.28
C PHE A 57 17.60 -10.27 -3.18
N ALA A 58 16.84 -11.20 -2.60
CA ALA A 58 17.35 -12.15 -1.61
C ALA A 58 18.37 -13.12 -2.24
N GLU A 59 18.07 -13.66 -3.42
CA GLU A 59 18.98 -14.55 -4.16
C GLU A 59 20.31 -13.84 -4.46
N ALA A 60 20.26 -12.65 -5.04
CA ALA A 60 21.46 -11.87 -5.40
C ALA A 60 22.26 -11.43 -4.15
N GLY A 61 21.58 -11.10 -3.03
CA GLY A 61 22.19 -10.57 -1.83
C GLY A 61 22.83 -11.64 -0.93
N LEU A 62 22.21 -12.83 -0.86
CA LEU A 62 22.65 -13.92 0.04
C LEU A 62 23.32 -15.08 -0.70
N ASN A 63 23.31 -15.06 -2.05
CA ASN A 63 23.80 -16.17 -2.87
C ASN A 63 23.16 -17.52 -2.49
N VAL A 64 21.85 -17.50 -2.19
CA VAL A 64 21.06 -18.67 -1.79
C VAL A 64 20.26 -19.20 -2.97
N THR A 65 19.70 -20.40 -2.81
CA THR A 65 18.80 -20.98 -3.81
C THR A 65 17.50 -20.16 -3.91
N LYS A 66 16.85 -20.21 -5.07
CA LYS A 66 15.57 -19.54 -5.31
C LYS A 66 14.52 -19.83 -4.23
N THR A 67 14.42 -21.11 -3.82
CA THR A 67 13.48 -21.54 -2.76
C THR A 67 13.72 -20.78 -1.44
N ILE A 68 14.98 -20.62 -1.05
CA ILE A 68 15.32 -19.86 0.17
C ILE A 68 15.06 -18.37 -0.05
N GLY A 69 15.35 -17.84 -1.24
CA GLY A 69 15.05 -16.46 -1.61
C GLY A 69 13.57 -16.13 -1.52
N ASP A 70 12.70 -17.01 -2.03
CA ASP A 70 11.24 -16.88 -1.96
C ASP A 70 10.72 -16.89 -0.51
N LEU A 71 11.31 -17.72 0.35
CA LEU A 71 10.96 -17.77 1.77
C LEU A 71 11.49 -16.55 2.54
N ALA A 72 12.73 -16.16 2.33
CA ALA A 72 13.36 -15.07 3.08
C ALA A 72 12.83 -13.68 2.69
N GLY A 73 12.46 -13.46 1.44
CA GLY A 73 11.95 -12.18 0.94
C GLY A 73 10.42 -12.09 1.02
N PRO A 74 9.67 -12.67 0.05
CA PRO A 74 8.22 -12.49 -0.06
C PRO A 74 7.44 -13.05 1.14
N CYS A 75 7.87 -14.18 1.72
CA CYS A 75 7.17 -14.78 2.87
C CYS A 75 7.30 -13.90 4.12
N ALA A 76 8.52 -13.40 4.44
CA ALA A 76 8.71 -12.48 5.55
C ALA A 76 7.92 -11.18 5.34
N PHE A 77 7.91 -10.64 4.12
CA PHE A 77 7.09 -9.49 3.75
C PHE A 77 5.60 -9.73 4.04
N ALA A 78 5.05 -10.86 3.56
CA ALA A 78 3.64 -11.20 3.72
C ALA A 78 3.25 -11.41 5.19
N ILE A 79 4.07 -12.11 5.97
CA ILE A 79 3.84 -12.34 7.41
C ILE A 79 3.80 -11.00 8.16
N LEU A 80 4.79 -10.15 7.96
CA LEU A 80 4.87 -8.85 8.63
C LEU A 80 3.74 -7.90 8.19
N MET A 81 3.29 -7.97 6.93
CA MET A 81 2.11 -7.27 6.44
C MET A 81 0.85 -7.73 7.18
N GLY A 82 0.68 -9.04 7.36
CA GLY A 82 -0.42 -9.61 8.15
C GLY A 82 -0.39 -9.16 9.60
N CYS A 83 0.79 -9.18 10.24
CA CYS A 83 0.99 -8.69 11.60
C CYS A 83 0.58 -7.22 11.76
N SER A 84 0.94 -6.36 10.81
CA SER A 84 0.54 -4.95 10.82
C SER A 84 -0.97 -4.76 10.80
N ARG A 85 -1.68 -5.54 9.97
CA ARG A 85 -3.15 -5.51 9.88
C ARG A 85 -3.80 -5.97 11.18
N LEU A 86 -3.31 -7.07 11.76
CA LEU A 86 -3.78 -7.58 13.05
C LEU A 86 -3.54 -6.57 14.18
N PHE A 87 -2.34 -6.00 14.23
CA PHE A 87 -2.00 -4.98 15.22
C PHE A 87 -2.96 -3.78 15.14
N TYR A 88 -3.14 -3.23 13.94
CA TYR A 88 -4.04 -2.09 13.79
C TYR A 88 -5.49 -2.46 14.11
N SER A 89 -5.94 -3.64 13.74
CA SER A 89 -7.30 -4.12 14.06
C SER A 89 -7.57 -4.11 15.57
N GLN A 90 -6.62 -4.59 16.38
CA GLN A 90 -6.75 -4.65 17.84
C GLN A 90 -6.66 -3.27 18.51
N PHE A 91 -5.87 -2.36 17.97
CA PHE A 91 -5.60 -1.06 18.58
C PHE A 91 -6.27 0.12 17.85
N SER A 92 -7.16 -0.14 16.90
CA SER A 92 -7.80 0.88 16.04
C SER A 92 -8.59 1.93 16.82
N GLU A 93 -9.13 1.61 17.98
CA GLU A 93 -9.83 2.57 18.85
C GLU A 93 -8.88 3.54 19.57
N LYS A 94 -7.65 3.09 19.86
CA LYS A 94 -6.64 3.87 20.58
C LYS A 94 -5.73 4.68 19.65
N ILE A 95 -5.55 4.22 18.42
CA ILE A 95 -4.60 4.81 17.46
C ILE A 95 -5.34 5.52 16.32
N LYS A 96 -5.06 6.80 16.13
CA LYS A 96 -5.63 7.56 15.00
C LYS A 96 -5.10 7.03 13.68
N LEU A 97 -5.99 6.58 12.79
CA LEU A 97 -5.65 5.99 11.49
C LEU A 97 -4.63 6.83 10.68
N ASN A 98 -4.87 8.13 10.55
CA ASN A 98 -3.96 9.00 9.79
C ASN A 98 -2.55 9.06 10.40
N SER A 99 -2.42 9.01 11.72
CA SER A 99 -1.11 8.99 12.39
C SER A 99 -0.41 7.64 12.19
N PHE A 100 -1.16 6.54 12.22
CA PHE A 100 -0.62 5.21 11.98
C PHE A 100 -0.15 5.07 10.53
N MET A 101 -0.95 5.49 9.54
CA MET A 101 -0.55 5.50 8.13
C MET A 101 0.68 6.39 7.88
N MET A 102 0.75 7.55 8.54
CA MET A 102 1.91 8.44 8.43
C MET A 102 3.19 7.77 8.98
N GLY A 103 3.11 7.17 10.17
CA GLY A 103 4.22 6.41 10.75
C GLY A 103 4.64 5.23 9.86
N SER A 104 3.68 4.48 9.34
CA SER A 104 3.92 3.40 8.38
C SER A 104 4.61 3.89 7.12
N ALA A 105 4.22 5.05 6.57
CA ALA A 105 4.89 5.61 5.39
C ALA A 105 6.34 6.02 5.67
N VAL A 106 6.64 6.54 6.87
CA VAL A 106 8.02 6.80 7.30
C VAL A 106 8.81 5.50 7.44
N ILE A 107 8.23 4.45 8.03
CA ILE A 107 8.86 3.13 8.12
C ILE A 107 9.11 2.58 6.71
N SER A 108 8.20 2.75 5.76
CA SER A 108 8.39 2.35 4.36
C SER A 108 9.61 3.03 3.73
N ILE A 109 9.77 4.35 3.92
CA ILE A 109 10.95 5.08 3.43
C ILE A 109 12.24 4.50 4.04
N ILE A 110 12.26 4.28 5.35
CA ILE A 110 13.41 3.69 6.04
C ILE A 110 13.71 2.29 5.48
N SER A 111 12.69 1.48 5.26
CA SER A 111 12.80 0.13 4.69
C SER A 111 13.43 0.13 3.31
N TYR A 112 12.99 1.02 2.43
CA TYR A 112 13.58 1.21 1.10
C TYR A 112 15.03 1.69 1.17
N LEU A 113 15.36 2.60 2.10
CA LEU A 113 16.75 3.04 2.33
C LEU A 113 17.62 1.90 2.84
N MET A 114 17.12 1.08 3.76
CA MET A 114 17.83 -0.10 4.25
C MET A 114 18.12 -1.09 3.11
N ALA A 115 17.13 -1.40 2.28
CA ALA A 115 17.29 -2.29 1.14
C ALA A 115 18.26 -1.71 0.09
N SER A 116 18.21 -0.40 -0.16
CA SER A 116 18.98 0.25 -1.23
C SER A 116 20.42 0.54 -0.84
N LEU A 117 20.67 1.00 0.37
CA LEU A 117 21.99 1.54 0.78
C LEU A 117 22.82 0.54 1.58
N SER A 118 22.23 -0.52 2.12
CA SER A 118 22.98 -1.49 2.91
C SER A 118 23.91 -2.33 2.03
N ASN A 119 25.13 -2.52 2.52
CA ASN A 119 26.07 -3.50 1.96
C ASN A 119 25.96 -4.88 2.63
N ASN A 120 25.23 -4.97 3.73
CA ASN A 120 24.95 -6.23 4.41
C ASN A 120 23.60 -6.79 3.89
N ALA A 121 23.64 -7.96 3.27
CA ALA A 121 22.47 -8.61 2.67
C ALA A 121 21.36 -8.91 3.71
N ILE A 122 21.70 -9.35 4.91
CA ILE A 122 20.73 -9.64 5.97
C ILE A 122 20.01 -8.36 6.39
N PHE A 123 20.75 -7.26 6.56
CA PHE A 123 20.18 -5.99 6.95
C PHE A 123 19.25 -5.42 5.85
N ALA A 124 19.63 -5.61 4.59
CA ALA A 124 18.80 -5.24 3.45
C ALA A 124 17.51 -6.08 3.37
N LEU A 125 17.55 -7.38 3.69
CA LEU A 125 16.37 -8.24 3.75
C LEU A 125 15.45 -7.90 4.93
N ILE A 126 16.00 -7.48 6.07
CA ILE A 126 15.19 -6.92 7.17
C ILE A 126 14.42 -5.70 6.66
N GLY A 127 15.05 -4.85 5.85
CA GLY A 127 14.38 -3.74 5.17
C GLY A 127 13.19 -4.21 4.31
N CYS A 128 13.34 -5.29 3.53
CA CYS A 128 12.24 -5.86 2.74
C CYS A 128 11.08 -6.30 3.64
N GLY A 129 11.35 -6.99 4.74
CA GLY A 129 10.33 -7.42 5.70
C GLY A 129 9.61 -6.24 6.36
N LEU A 130 10.37 -5.22 6.81
CA LEU A 130 9.80 -4.00 7.40
C LEU A 130 8.94 -3.21 6.40
N CYS A 131 9.25 -3.28 5.10
CA CYS A 131 8.39 -2.72 4.07
C CYS A 131 7.02 -3.38 4.07
N GLY A 132 6.94 -4.72 4.21
CA GLY A 132 5.69 -5.45 4.38
C GLY A 132 4.90 -4.97 5.60
N LEU A 133 5.57 -4.84 6.75
CA LEU A 133 4.95 -4.31 7.97
C LEU A 133 4.33 -2.93 7.73
N SER A 134 5.02 -2.06 7.01
CA SER A 134 4.55 -0.70 6.73
C SER A 134 3.40 -0.68 5.73
N ALA A 135 3.44 -1.51 4.67
CA ALA A 135 2.45 -1.52 3.59
C ALA A 135 1.09 -2.05 4.03
N GLY A 136 1.04 -2.87 5.10
CA GLY A 136 -0.18 -3.55 5.54
C GLY A 136 -1.39 -2.65 5.77
N ILE A 137 -1.19 -1.40 6.19
CA ILE A 137 -2.28 -0.45 6.48
C ILE A 137 -2.66 0.44 5.29
N PHE A 138 -1.85 0.54 4.23
CA PHE A 138 -2.06 1.55 3.20
C PHE A 138 -3.38 1.38 2.44
N TRP A 139 -3.68 0.16 1.99
CA TRP A 139 -4.93 -0.14 1.31
C TRP A 139 -6.15 0.02 2.22
N PRO A 140 -6.28 -0.75 3.32
CA PRO A 140 -7.46 -0.66 4.18
C PRO A 140 -7.59 0.73 4.81
N GLY A 141 -6.49 1.39 5.12
CA GLY A 141 -6.47 2.75 5.64
C GLY A 141 -7.01 3.76 4.65
N THR A 142 -6.62 3.68 3.38
CA THR A 142 -7.11 4.58 2.33
C THR A 142 -8.60 4.38 2.09
N PHE A 143 -9.08 3.12 2.03
CA PHE A 143 -10.52 2.83 1.95
C PHE A 143 -11.29 3.39 3.16
N SER A 144 -10.76 3.25 4.36
CA SER A 144 -11.38 3.80 5.57
C SER A 144 -11.42 5.34 5.56
N ILE A 145 -10.38 6.01 5.05
CA ILE A 145 -10.40 7.47 4.87
C ILE A 145 -11.43 7.86 3.81
N ALA A 146 -11.52 7.12 2.71
CA ALA A 146 -12.46 7.38 1.62
C ALA A 146 -13.91 7.29 2.10
N SER A 147 -14.27 6.22 2.80
CA SER A 147 -15.63 6.03 3.34
C SER A 147 -16.07 7.14 4.30
N LYS A 148 -15.13 7.66 5.11
CA LYS A 148 -15.40 8.77 6.04
C LYS A 148 -15.48 10.13 5.33
N SER A 149 -14.73 10.30 4.25
CA SER A 149 -14.62 11.58 3.53
C SER A 149 -15.72 11.79 2.49
N LEU A 150 -16.16 10.70 1.86
CA LEU A 150 -17.17 10.67 0.79
C LEU A 150 -18.23 9.62 1.13
N ARG A 151 -19.08 9.93 2.10
CA ARG A 151 -20.08 8.99 2.65
C ARG A 151 -21.06 8.45 1.60
N LYS A 152 -21.36 9.26 0.57
CA LYS A 152 -22.23 8.87 -0.56
C LYS A 152 -21.48 8.26 -1.74
N GLY A 153 -20.18 7.96 -1.61
CA GLY A 153 -19.34 7.45 -2.70
C GLY A 153 -19.75 6.09 -3.26
N GLY A 154 -20.39 5.27 -2.43
CA GLY A 154 -20.95 3.98 -2.86
C GLY A 154 -19.92 2.98 -3.39
N THR A 155 -20.41 1.94 -4.04
CA THR A 155 -19.59 0.85 -4.62
C THR A 155 -18.66 1.36 -5.71
N ALA A 156 -19.11 2.33 -6.53
CA ALA A 156 -18.32 2.90 -7.63
C ALA A 156 -17.02 3.56 -7.12
N MET A 157 -17.09 4.27 -5.99
CA MET A 157 -15.89 4.86 -5.37
C MET A 157 -14.87 3.80 -4.98
N PHE A 158 -15.29 2.73 -4.32
CA PHE A 158 -14.39 1.67 -3.91
C PHE A 158 -13.80 0.91 -5.09
N ALA A 159 -14.59 0.66 -6.13
CA ALA A 159 -14.11 0.02 -7.37
C ALA A 159 -13.03 0.86 -8.06
N LEU A 160 -13.24 2.16 -8.20
CA LEU A 160 -12.27 3.07 -8.81
C LEU A 160 -10.99 3.22 -7.95
N LEU A 161 -11.14 3.23 -6.63
CA LEU A 161 -9.98 3.22 -5.73
C LEU A 161 -9.19 1.92 -5.84
N ALA A 162 -9.85 0.76 -5.89
CA ALA A 162 -9.19 -0.53 -6.10
C ALA A 162 -8.43 -0.54 -7.42
N LEU A 163 -9.08 -0.12 -8.52
CA LEU A 163 -8.43 0.00 -9.82
C LEU A 163 -7.20 0.90 -9.78
N ALA A 164 -7.27 2.03 -9.08
CA ALA A 164 -6.11 2.92 -8.92
C ALA A 164 -4.97 2.22 -8.15
N GLY A 165 -5.29 1.42 -7.13
CA GLY A 165 -4.33 0.60 -6.42
C GLY A 165 -3.66 -0.44 -7.32
N ASP A 166 -4.42 -1.13 -8.16
CA ASP A 166 -3.91 -2.12 -9.11
C ASP A 166 -3.00 -1.48 -10.17
N VAL A 167 -3.34 -0.27 -10.63
CA VAL A 167 -2.44 0.55 -11.48
C VAL A 167 -1.13 0.84 -10.74
N GLY A 168 -1.19 1.17 -9.45
CA GLY A 168 -0.01 1.33 -8.60
C GLY A 168 0.82 0.05 -8.49
N CYS A 169 0.16 -1.10 -8.31
CA CYS A 169 0.81 -2.42 -8.27
C CYS A 169 1.57 -2.75 -9.56
N SER A 170 1.15 -2.21 -10.69
CA SER A 170 1.86 -2.35 -11.97
C SER A 170 2.99 -1.34 -12.10
N ILE A 171 2.77 -0.08 -11.72
CA ILE A 171 3.75 1.01 -11.83
C ILE A 171 4.96 0.76 -10.92
N GLY A 172 4.74 0.35 -9.67
CA GLY A 172 5.81 0.17 -8.68
C GLY A 172 6.94 -0.76 -9.17
N PRO A 173 6.64 -2.04 -9.46
CA PRO A 173 7.64 -2.98 -9.97
C PRO A 173 8.26 -2.55 -11.30
N THR A 174 7.47 -1.92 -12.19
CA THR A 174 7.96 -1.42 -13.47
C THR A 174 9.03 -0.34 -13.27
N VAL A 175 8.81 0.61 -12.35
CA VAL A 175 9.82 1.63 -12.02
C VAL A 175 11.08 0.99 -11.47
N VAL A 176 10.96 0.04 -10.53
CA VAL A 176 12.12 -0.69 -9.99
C VAL A 176 12.88 -1.41 -11.10
N GLY A 177 12.17 -2.17 -11.94
CA GLY A 177 12.79 -2.96 -13.01
C GLY A 177 13.47 -2.09 -14.08
N THR A 178 12.80 -1.04 -14.55
CA THR A 178 13.37 -0.14 -15.58
C THR A 178 14.59 0.63 -15.07
N VAL A 179 14.53 1.15 -13.84
CA VAL A 179 15.69 1.83 -13.24
C VAL A 179 16.81 0.84 -12.97
N SER A 180 16.51 -0.35 -12.45
CA SER A 180 17.51 -1.41 -12.24
C SER A 180 18.22 -1.76 -13.53
N GLY A 181 17.48 -2.05 -14.61
CA GLY A 181 18.05 -2.38 -15.93
C GLY A 181 18.92 -1.26 -16.51
N ALA A 182 18.54 0.01 -16.31
CA ALA A 182 19.36 1.15 -16.73
C ALA A 182 20.70 1.26 -15.96
N PHE A 183 20.81 0.61 -14.78
CA PHE A 183 22.00 0.61 -13.94
C PHE A 183 22.61 -0.80 -13.78
N GLN A 184 22.73 -1.55 -14.88
CA GLN A 184 23.37 -2.87 -14.92
C GLN A 184 22.70 -3.89 -14.00
N ASP A 185 21.38 -3.94 -14.03
CA ASP A 185 20.52 -4.82 -13.19
C ASP A 185 20.69 -4.62 -11.68
N ASN A 186 21.07 -3.41 -11.29
CA ASN A 186 21.26 -3.07 -9.88
C ASN A 186 19.94 -2.78 -9.19
N LEU A 187 19.34 -3.80 -8.53
CA LEU A 187 18.08 -3.68 -7.80
C LEU A 187 18.11 -2.64 -6.66
N LYS A 188 19.28 -2.36 -6.07
CA LYS A 188 19.40 -1.30 -5.07
C LYS A 188 19.07 0.08 -5.64
N LYS A 189 19.47 0.36 -6.89
CA LYS A 189 19.10 1.60 -7.58
C LYS A 189 17.62 1.66 -7.92
N GLY A 190 17.04 0.52 -8.32
CA GLY A 190 15.61 0.39 -8.52
C GLY A 190 14.81 0.70 -7.25
N PHE A 191 15.15 0.09 -6.12
CA PHE A 191 14.49 0.36 -4.84
C PHE A 191 14.65 1.80 -4.36
N LEU A 192 15.82 2.40 -4.59
CA LEU A 192 16.04 3.82 -4.26
C LEU A 192 15.07 4.73 -5.02
N SER A 193 14.78 4.44 -6.28
CA SER A 193 13.82 5.22 -7.08
C SER A 193 12.38 5.07 -6.57
N ALA A 194 12.02 3.89 -6.05
CA ALA A 194 10.68 3.61 -5.55
C ALA A 194 10.33 4.35 -4.25
N ILE A 195 11.29 4.99 -3.56
CA ILE A 195 11.05 5.84 -2.38
C ILE A 195 10.08 6.98 -2.69
N ILE A 196 9.97 7.38 -3.95
CA ILE A 196 9.02 8.42 -4.37
C ILE A 196 7.57 8.10 -3.96
N PHE A 197 7.17 6.82 -3.99
CA PHE A 197 5.80 6.42 -3.69
C PHE A 197 5.41 6.64 -2.23
N PRO A 198 6.15 6.18 -1.20
CA PRO A 198 5.81 6.49 0.18
C PRO A 198 5.98 7.98 0.51
N ILE A 199 6.85 8.74 -0.17
CA ILE A 199 6.90 10.21 -0.04
C ILE A 199 5.61 10.85 -0.54
N LEU A 200 5.15 10.49 -1.74
CA LEU A 200 3.88 10.98 -2.30
C LEU A 200 2.69 10.56 -1.43
N LEU A 201 2.72 9.38 -0.82
CA LEU A 201 1.71 8.92 0.12
C LEU A 201 1.66 9.84 1.36
N ILE A 202 2.79 10.23 1.93
CA ILE A 202 2.86 11.22 3.03
C ILE A 202 2.25 12.55 2.59
N CYS A 203 2.63 13.06 1.43
CA CYS A 203 2.08 14.30 0.88
C CYS A 203 0.56 14.23 0.72
N GLY A 204 0.05 13.12 0.20
CA GLY A 204 -1.38 12.86 0.05
C GLY A 204 -2.11 12.81 1.40
N LEU A 205 -1.56 12.14 2.41
CA LEU A 205 -2.13 12.08 3.77
C LEU A 205 -2.22 13.47 4.41
N ILE A 206 -1.19 14.30 4.23
CA ILE A 206 -1.19 15.70 4.71
C ILE A 206 -2.27 16.51 3.99
N ALA A 207 -2.40 16.34 2.67
CA ALA A 207 -3.40 17.05 1.87
C ALA A 207 -4.83 16.66 2.26
N VAL A 208 -5.11 15.37 2.47
CA VAL A 208 -6.41 14.89 2.98
C VAL A 208 -6.71 15.50 4.34
N LYS A 209 -5.76 15.44 5.28
CA LYS A 209 -5.94 15.98 6.63
C LYS A 209 -6.30 17.48 6.59
N ARG A 210 -5.59 18.27 5.77
CA ARG A 210 -5.86 19.71 5.61
C ARG A 210 -7.26 19.97 5.05
N LYS A 211 -7.71 19.18 4.04
CA LYS A 211 -9.05 19.33 3.46
C LYS A 211 -10.17 18.97 4.41
N ILE A 212 -10.00 17.89 5.21
CA ILE A 212 -10.99 17.48 6.21
C ILE A 212 -11.14 18.56 7.28
N ILE A 213 -10.04 19.16 7.75
CA ILE A 213 -10.08 20.25 8.72
C ILE A 213 -10.81 21.47 8.14
N LYS A 214 -10.48 21.86 6.89
CA LYS A 214 -11.11 23.01 6.24
C LYS A 214 -12.61 22.84 5.94
N LYS A 215 -13.14 21.62 5.89
CA LYS A 215 -14.57 21.34 5.70
C LYS A 215 -15.36 21.32 7.03
N ARG A 216 -14.65 21.35 8.17
CA ARG A 216 -15.25 21.37 9.52
C ARG A 216 -15.35 22.77 10.14
N ILE A 217 -14.65 23.75 9.56
CA ILE A 217 -14.72 25.17 9.87
C ILE A 217 -15.70 25.85 8.89
#